data_8ab7baad04126d3a2225f363e77efe0e
#
_entry.id   8ab7baad04126d3a2225f363e77efe0e
#
_cell.length_a   1.000
_cell.length_b   1.000
_cell.length_c   1.000
_cell.angle_alpha   90.00
_cell.angle_beta   90.00
_cell.angle_gamma   90.00
#
_symmetry.space_group_name_H-M   'P 1'
#
loop_
_entity.id
_entity.type
_entity.pdbx_description
1 polymer ?
#
loop_
_entity_poly.entity_id
_entity_poly.type
_entity_poly.pdbx_seq_one_letter_code
_entity_poly.pdbx_strand_id
1 'polypeptide(L)'
;VYNGTRYLTEQLDSLRLQTVSPDRVLIADDCSTDESFDLIVKYIEEHGLGNWTINKNRSNFGWRKSFKLLLDLASIDDGIVFPCDQDDIWEPDKIAVMSSILEKDPSIEVLSCAVEPFYESGGKKVTVYGAVDDSKPLDDLETPVFDSKFMLVRRPGCSYAVKSSFIREIMPYWQDDFAHDGMLWRFSLLKGTLRLLNQPLIRFRRHDSNATEMRHIDKKSRVAEIGMCLRFSKVLQEYCSSNPGDYRISSAHIEHYGSVLNARLHLLVGGLKISDLGTILKYRKYELSNRSLLGDFKALISSCDSK
;
A
#
# COMPACT_ATOMS: atom_id res chain seq x y z
N VAL A 1 -7.16 -10.26 -8.70
CA VAL A 1 -8.63 -10.28 -8.75
C VAL A 1 -9.15 -11.37 -7.80
N TYR A 2 -10.24 -11.07 -7.07
CA TYR A 2 -10.98 -12.06 -6.27
C TYR A 2 -12.45 -11.65 -6.17
N ASN A 3 -13.35 -12.46 -6.74
CA ASN A 3 -14.81 -12.23 -6.74
C ASN A 3 -15.20 -10.80 -7.15
N GLY A 4 -14.70 -10.35 -8.30
CA GLY A 4 -14.77 -8.96 -8.75
C GLY A 4 -15.72 -8.68 -9.92
N THR A 5 -16.54 -9.64 -10.34
CA THR A 5 -17.40 -9.54 -11.55
C THR A 5 -18.14 -8.21 -11.67
N ARG A 6 -18.54 -7.62 -10.55
CA ARG A 6 -19.35 -6.40 -10.51
C ARG A 6 -18.64 -5.18 -11.13
N TYR A 7 -17.31 -5.09 -10.99
CA TYR A 7 -16.54 -3.88 -11.32
C TYR A 7 -15.53 -4.08 -12.45
N LEU A 8 -15.23 -5.35 -12.76
CA LEU A 8 -14.13 -5.71 -13.66
C LEU A 8 -14.25 -5.09 -15.05
N THR A 9 -15.45 -5.03 -15.65
CA THR A 9 -15.60 -4.47 -17.00
C THR A 9 -15.19 -3.01 -17.06
N GLU A 10 -15.66 -2.17 -16.13
CA GLU A 10 -15.28 -0.75 -16.08
C GLU A 10 -13.78 -0.58 -15.83
N GLN A 11 -13.22 -1.41 -14.93
CA GLN A 11 -11.80 -1.37 -14.61
C GLN A 11 -10.95 -1.78 -15.81
N LEU A 12 -11.27 -2.90 -16.50
CA LEU A 12 -10.56 -3.37 -17.68
C LEU A 12 -10.67 -2.37 -18.85
N ASP A 13 -11.84 -1.76 -19.05
CA ASP A 13 -12.03 -0.68 -20.03
C ASP A 13 -11.13 0.51 -19.74
N SER A 14 -10.98 0.89 -18.47
CA SER A 14 -10.13 2.03 -18.08
C SER A 14 -8.64 1.78 -18.36
N LEU A 15 -8.18 0.52 -18.34
CA LEU A 15 -6.83 0.13 -18.74
C LEU A 15 -6.68 0.08 -20.26
N ARG A 16 -7.65 -0.51 -20.95
CA ARG A 16 -7.63 -0.64 -22.42
C ARG A 16 -7.69 0.69 -23.14
N LEU A 17 -8.42 1.66 -22.56
CA LEU A 17 -8.65 2.98 -23.15
C LEU A 17 -7.61 4.03 -22.71
N GLN A 18 -6.49 3.65 -22.14
CA GLN A 18 -5.39 4.56 -21.84
C GLN A 18 -4.84 5.20 -23.13
N THR A 19 -4.51 6.49 -23.07
CA THR A 19 -3.91 7.22 -24.20
C THR A 19 -2.54 6.70 -24.60
N VAL A 20 -1.78 6.16 -23.62
CA VAL A 20 -0.59 5.35 -23.82
C VAL A 20 -0.93 3.94 -23.37
N SER A 21 -1.01 3.02 -24.33
CA SER A 21 -1.33 1.62 -24.04
C SER A 21 -0.25 0.96 -23.19
N PRO A 22 -0.60 0.13 -22.21
CA PRO A 22 0.39 -0.66 -21.49
C PRO A 22 1.03 -1.70 -22.43
N ASP A 23 2.34 -1.89 -22.35
CA ASP A 23 3.06 -2.91 -23.12
C ASP A 23 2.65 -4.33 -22.71
N ARG A 24 2.31 -4.50 -21.41
CA ARG A 24 1.88 -5.79 -20.85
C ARG A 24 0.91 -5.58 -19.69
N VAL A 25 -0.13 -6.39 -19.61
CA VAL A 25 -1.03 -6.46 -18.47
C VAL A 25 -0.99 -7.85 -17.87
N LEU A 26 -0.65 -7.93 -16.59
CA LEU A 26 -0.56 -9.20 -15.85
C LEU A 26 -1.70 -9.25 -14.82
N ILE A 27 -2.54 -10.27 -14.93
CA ILE A 27 -3.69 -10.47 -14.06
C ILE A 27 -3.55 -11.79 -13.31
N ALA A 28 -3.72 -11.75 -11.99
CA ALA A 28 -3.85 -12.95 -11.17
C ALA A 28 -5.26 -13.04 -10.61
N ASP A 29 -5.97 -14.11 -10.95
CA ASP A 29 -7.19 -14.49 -10.28
C ASP A 29 -6.84 -15.30 -9.02
N ASP A 30 -7.20 -14.79 -7.85
CA ASP A 30 -6.85 -15.38 -6.56
C ASP A 30 -7.83 -16.48 -6.13
N CYS A 31 -8.16 -17.39 -7.07
CA CYS A 31 -9.09 -18.48 -6.88
C CYS A 31 -10.54 -18.01 -6.67
N SER A 32 -11.02 -17.11 -7.55
CA SER A 32 -12.42 -16.65 -7.54
C SER A 32 -13.40 -17.79 -7.65
N THR A 33 -14.52 -17.63 -6.98
CA THR A 33 -15.66 -18.57 -6.99
C THR A 33 -16.84 -18.06 -7.81
N ASP A 34 -16.78 -16.81 -8.26
CA ASP A 34 -17.70 -16.20 -9.21
C ASP A 34 -17.15 -16.29 -10.65
N GLU A 35 -17.79 -15.62 -11.59
CA GLU A 35 -17.43 -15.63 -13.01
C GLU A 35 -16.25 -14.70 -13.37
N SER A 36 -15.49 -14.18 -12.38
CA SER A 36 -14.41 -13.21 -12.61
C SER A 36 -13.36 -13.69 -13.59
N PHE A 37 -12.90 -14.95 -13.44
CA PHE A 37 -11.88 -15.52 -14.32
C PHE A 37 -12.39 -15.61 -15.77
N ASP A 38 -13.56 -16.19 -15.98
CA ASP A 38 -14.14 -16.42 -17.31
C ASP A 38 -14.48 -15.08 -18.00
N LEU A 39 -14.96 -14.08 -17.23
CA LEU A 39 -15.21 -12.73 -17.71
C LEU A 39 -13.92 -12.10 -18.28
N ILE A 40 -12.80 -12.21 -17.56
CA ILE A 40 -11.53 -11.62 -18.00
C ILE A 40 -11.00 -12.34 -19.24
N VAL A 41 -11.05 -13.68 -19.28
CA VAL A 41 -10.65 -14.46 -20.46
C VAL A 41 -11.43 -14.02 -21.68
N LYS A 42 -12.76 -13.98 -21.56
CA LYS A 42 -13.65 -13.54 -22.64
C LYS A 42 -13.36 -12.10 -23.06
N TYR A 43 -13.13 -11.19 -22.11
CA TYR A 43 -12.79 -9.79 -22.39
C TYR A 43 -11.49 -9.66 -23.21
N ILE A 44 -10.45 -10.42 -22.85
CA ILE A 44 -9.17 -10.45 -23.57
C ILE A 44 -9.38 -10.93 -25.03
N GLU A 45 -10.15 -11.99 -25.21
CA GLU A 45 -10.44 -12.56 -26.53
C GLU A 45 -11.28 -11.62 -27.40
N GLU A 46 -12.36 -11.06 -26.87
CA GLU A 46 -13.27 -10.16 -27.58
C GLU A 46 -12.58 -8.88 -28.07
N HIS A 47 -11.60 -8.37 -27.31
CA HIS A 47 -10.87 -7.16 -27.66
C HIS A 47 -9.51 -7.40 -28.32
N GLY A 48 -9.11 -8.69 -28.54
CA GLY A 48 -7.86 -9.04 -29.19
C GLY A 48 -6.61 -8.59 -28.44
N LEU A 49 -6.63 -8.63 -27.10
CA LEU A 49 -5.58 -8.10 -26.23
C LEU A 49 -4.45 -9.13 -26.03
N GLY A 50 -3.65 -9.37 -27.06
CA GLY A 50 -2.59 -10.40 -27.03
C GLY A 50 -1.44 -10.15 -26.06
N ASN A 51 -1.30 -8.95 -25.53
CA ASN A 51 -0.32 -8.55 -24.51
C ASN A 51 -0.90 -8.60 -23.08
N TRP A 52 -2.13 -9.04 -22.90
CA TRP A 52 -2.76 -9.26 -21.61
C TRP A 52 -2.72 -10.74 -21.25
N THR A 53 -2.36 -11.04 -20.01
CA THR A 53 -2.33 -12.43 -19.51
C THR A 53 -3.07 -12.54 -18.19
N ILE A 54 -3.83 -13.63 -18.04
CA ILE A 54 -4.48 -13.97 -16.78
C ILE A 54 -4.01 -15.36 -16.33
N ASN A 55 -3.66 -15.46 -15.04
CA ASN A 55 -3.35 -16.74 -14.39
C ASN A 55 -4.26 -16.95 -13.20
N LYS A 56 -4.82 -18.15 -13.07
CA LYS A 56 -5.62 -18.54 -11.91
C LYS A 56 -4.71 -19.17 -10.86
N ASN A 57 -4.72 -18.64 -9.64
CA ASN A 57 -4.02 -19.23 -8.51
C ASN A 57 -4.62 -20.58 -8.12
N ARG A 58 -3.80 -21.49 -7.60
CA ARG A 58 -4.26 -22.83 -7.16
C ARG A 58 -5.11 -22.80 -5.89
N SER A 59 -5.00 -21.72 -5.11
CA SER A 59 -5.79 -21.43 -3.92
C SER A 59 -5.81 -19.93 -3.69
N ASN A 60 -6.68 -19.44 -2.81
CA ASN A 60 -6.69 -18.04 -2.42
C ASN A 60 -5.44 -17.74 -1.56
N PHE A 61 -4.51 -16.93 -2.10
CA PHE A 61 -3.28 -16.51 -1.42
C PHE A 61 -3.49 -15.25 -0.59
N GLY A 62 -4.58 -14.53 -0.83
CA GLY A 62 -4.84 -13.20 -0.31
C GLY A 62 -4.11 -12.09 -1.09
N TRP A 63 -4.70 -10.91 -1.09
CA TRP A 63 -4.27 -9.79 -1.93
C TRP A 63 -2.79 -9.39 -1.71
N ARG A 64 -2.26 -9.47 -0.48
CA ARG A 64 -0.86 -9.11 -0.20
C ARG A 64 0.13 -9.97 -0.98
N LYS A 65 -0.04 -11.28 -0.90
CA LYS A 65 0.83 -12.22 -1.59
C LYS A 65 0.61 -12.19 -3.10
N SER A 66 -0.62 -12.02 -3.56
CA SER A 66 -0.95 -11.90 -4.98
C SER A 66 -0.29 -10.66 -5.60
N PHE A 67 -0.32 -9.49 -4.93
CA PHE A 67 0.40 -8.30 -5.40
C PHE A 67 1.92 -8.49 -5.38
N LYS A 68 2.50 -9.11 -4.34
CA LYS A 68 3.93 -9.40 -4.30
C LYS A 68 4.37 -10.23 -5.50
N LEU A 69 3.67 -11.32 -5.80
CA LEU A 69 3.99 -12.20 -6.93
C LEU A 69 3.84 -11.49 -8.29
N LEU A 70 2.79 -10.69 -8.46
CA LEU A 70 2.60 -9.90 -9.68
C LEU A 70 3.68 -8.84 -9.87
N LEU A 71 4.08 -8.14 -8.81
CA LEU A 71 5.12 -7.11 -8.86
C LEU A 71 6.50 -7.73 -9.13
N ASP A 72 6.79 -8.89 -8.55
CA ASP A 72 8.00 -9.65 -8.84
C ASP A 72 8.05 -10.03 -10.33
N LEU A 73 6.99 -10.64 -10.85
CA LEU A 73 6.87 -11.01 -12.25
C LEU A 73 6.94 -9.78 -13.19
N ALA A 74 6.27 -8.68 -12.84
CA ALA A 74 6.25 -7.47 -13.65
C ALA A 74 7.61 -6.77 -13.69
N SER A 75 8.45 -6.97 -12.69
CA SER A 75 9.76 -6.33 -12.57
C SER A 75 10.90 -7.08 -13.28
N ILE A 76 10.64 -8.22 -13.90
CA ILE A 76 11.66 -9.00 -14.62
C ILE A 76 12.31 -8.16 -15.72
N ASP A 77 11.48 -7.45 -16.49
CA ASP A 77 11.93 -6.55 -17.55
C ASP A 77 12.07 -5.11 -17.01
N ASP A 78 12.92 -4.30 -17.67
CA ASP A 78 13.02 -2.89 -17.33
C ASP A 78 11.79 -2.11 -17.81
N GLY A 79 11.32 -1.21 -16.98
CA GLY A 79 10.13 -0.41 -17.28
C GLY A 79 9.50 0.23 -16.04
N ILE A 80 8.29 0.71 -16.23
CA ILE A 80 7.45 1.31 -15.18
C ILE A 80 6.27 0.38 -14.91
N VAL A 81 6.10 -0.02 -13.67
CA VAL A 81 5.05 -0.93 -13.21
C VAL A 81 3.96 -0.14 -12.49
N PHE A 82 2.71 -0.40 -12.85
CA PHE A 82 1.53 0.24 -12.28
C PHE A 82 0.68 -0.81 -11.56
N PRO A 83 0.67 -0.87 -10.22
CA PRO A 83 -0.28 -1.69 -9.48
C PRO A 83 -1.71 -1.23 -9.71
N CYS A 84 -2.66 -2.16 -9.84
CA CYS A 84 -4.05 -1.87 -10.13
C CYS A 84 -4.97 -2.74 -9.27
N ASP A 85 -5.93 -2.12 -8.59
CA ASP A 85 -7.02 -2.82 -7.91
C ASP A 85 -8.14 -3.14 -8.92
N GLN A 86 -8.99 -4.11 -8.59
CA GLN A 86 -10.02 -4.65 -9.50
C GLN A 86 -11.28 -3.80 -9.64
N ASP A 87 -11.42 -2.76 -8.82
CA ASP A 87 -12.66 -2.03 -8.59
C ASP A 87 -12.56 -0.51 -8.84
N ASP A 88 -11.36 -0.02 -9.17
CA ASP A 88 -11.11 1.39 -9.47
C ASP A 88 -11.21 1.67 -10.98
N ILE A 89 -11.32 2.96 -11.33
CA ILE A 89 -11.32 3.43 -12.72
C ILE A 89 -10.13 4.37 -12.91
N TRP A 90 -9.26 4.09 -13.86
CA TRP A 90 -8.14 4.96 -14.20
C TRP A 90 -8.57 6.09 -15.14
N GLU A 91 -8.06 7.29 -14.92
CA GLU A 91 -8.21 8.37 -15.90
C GLU A 91 -7.42 8.04 -17.18
N PRO A 92 -7.90 8.46 -18.36
CA PRO A 92 -7.35 8.04 -19.66
C PRO A 92 -5.87 8.37 -19.86
N ASP A 93 -5.33 9.35 -19.18
CA ASP A 93 -3.96 9.85 -19.31
C ASP A 93 -3.03 9.41 -18.17
N LYS A 94 -3.48 8.53 -17.27
CA LYS A 94 -2.70 8.11 -16.10
C LYS A 94 -1.33 7.58 -16.49
N ILE A 95 -1.26 6.62 -17.40
CA ILE A 95 0.01 6.04 -17.84
C ILE A 95 0.90 7.12 -18.47
N ALA A 96 0.36 7.91 -19.39
CA ALA A 96 1.10 8.97 -20.08
C ALA A 96 1.72 9.99 -19.12
N VAL A 97 0.91 10.52 -18.19
CA VAL A 97 1.35 11.54 -17.22
C VAL A 97 2.42 10.98 -16.29
N MET A 98 2.16 9.84 -15.67
CA MET A 98 3.07 9.30 -14.66
C MET A 98 4.37 8.77 -15.26
N SER A 99 4.33 8.14 -16.43
CA SER A 99 5.54 7.71 -17.14
C SER A 99 6.40 8.90 -17.54
N SER A 100 5.80 9.96 -18.11
CA SER A 100 6.54 11.17 -18.49
C SER A 100 7.28 11.82 -17.32
N ILE A 101 6.71 11.82 -16.11
CA ILE A 101 7.38 12.36 -14.91
C ILE A 101 8.57 11.48 -14.51
N LEU A 102 8.39 10.15 -14.47
CA LEU A 102 9.44 9.20 -14.09
C LEU A 102 10.59 9.14 -15.09
N GLU A 103 10.31 9.37 -16.38
CA GLU A 103 11.32 9.41 -17.44
C GLU A 103 12.14 10.71 -17.41
N LYS A 104 11.49 11.85 -17.12
CA LYS A 104 12.13 13.17 -17.04
C LYS A 104 13.07 13.33 -15.84
N ASP A 105 12.74 12.68 -14.71
CA ASP A 105 13.55 12.73 -13.50
C ASP A 105 14.02 11.33 -13.07
N PRO A 106 15.26 10.94 -13.43
CA PRO A 106 15.81 9.65 -13.02
C PRO A 106 15.92 9.45 -11.51
N SER A 107 15.91 10.51 -10.70
CA SER A 107 15.98 10.41 -9.25
C SER A 107 14.67 9.91 -8.61
N ILE A 108 13.57 9.93 -9.35
CA ILE A 108 12.28 9.39 -8.91
C ILE A 108 12.22 7.91 -9.26
N GLU A 109 12.04 7.04 -8.28
CA GLU A 109 11.82 5.61 -8.48
C GLU A 109 10.37 5.20 -8.25
N VAL A 110 9.68 5.96 -7.40
CA VAL A 110 8.26 5.73 -7.05
C VAL A 110 7.50 7.05 -7.12
N LEU A 111 6.45 7.07 -7.93
CA LEU A 111 5.52 8.18 -8.06
C LEU A 111 4.13 7.70 -7.64
N SER A 112 3.41 8.51 -6.88
CA SER A 112 2.01 8.24 -6.55
C SER A 112 1.14 9.44 -6.90
N CYS A 113 0.05 9.22 -7.62
CA CYS A 113 -0.93 10.26 -7.94
C CYS A 113 -1.96 10.44 -6.83
N ALA A 114 -2.70 11.55 -6.84
CA ALA A 114 -3.90 11.70 -6.04
C ALA A 114 -5.03 10.80 -6.57
N VAL A 115 -6.06 10.61 -5.75
CA VAL A 115 -7.27 9.88 -6.12
C VAL A 115 -8.51 10.75 -5.96
N GLU A 116 -9.52 10.52 -6.79
CA GLU A 116 -10.85 11.10 -6.65
C GLU A 116 -11.81 10.03 -6.11
N PRO A 117 -12.24 10.11 -4.84
CA PRO A 117 -13.12 9.12 -4.28
C PRO A 117 -14.55 9.28 -4.82
N PHE A 118 -15.16 8.18 -5.23
CA PHE A 118 -16.58 8.13 -5.54
C PHE A 118 -17.27 6.98 -4.80
N TYR A 119 -18.53 7.19 -4.48
CA TYR A 119 -19.29 6.32 -3.58
C TYR A 119 -20.46 5.71 -4.34
N GLU A 120 -20.65 4.42 -4.19
CA GLU A 120 -21.87 3.77 -4.64
C GLU A 120 -23.10 4.26 -3.85
N SER A 121 -24.28 4.09 -4.46
CA SER A 121 -25.55 4.48 -3.83
C SER A 121 -25.72 3.82 -2.45
N GLY A 122 -25.79 4.65 -1.40
CA GLY A 122 -25.89 4.19 0.00
C GLY A 122 -24.58 4.06 0.76
N GLY A 123 -23.42 4.20 0.10
CA GLY A 123 -22.11 4.15 0.74
C GLY A 123 -21.89 5.30 1.73
N LYS A 124 -21.32 5.00 2.90
CA LYS A 124 -20.94 6.04 3.88
C LYS A 124 -19.77 6.85 3.32
N LYS A 125 -19.90 8.18 3.32
CA LYS A 125 -18.78 9.08 3.02
C LYS A 125 -17.72 8.94 4.12
N VAL A 126 -16.57 8.36 3.77
CA VAL A 126 -15.41 8.21 4.65
C VAL A 126 -14.30 9.07 4.11
N THR A 127 -13.56 9.74 4.97
CA THR A 127 -12.35 10.48 4.54
C THR A 127 -11.37 9.48 3.88
N VAL A 128 -11.09 9.70 2.60
CA VAL A 128 -10.12 8.90 1.85
C VAL A 128 -8.77 9.59 1.93
N TYR A 129 -7.76 8.88 2.42
CA TYR A 129 -6.39 9.39 2.36
C TYR A 129 -5.88 9.30 0.91
N GLY A 130 -5.13 10.32 0.52
CA GLY A 130 -4.62 10.41 -0.85
C GLY A 130 -5.53 11.13 -1.84
N ALA A 131 -6.66 11.68 -1.39
CA ALA A 131 -7.45 12.58 -2.21
C ALA A 131 -6.67 13.85 -2.59
N VAL A 132 -7.17 14.54 -3.61
CA VAL A 132 -6.63 15.83 -4.07
C VAL A 132 -6.58 16.82 -2.91
N ASP A 133 -5.52 17.60 -2.85
CA ASP A 133 -5.39 18.76 -1.96
C ASP A 133 -5.77 20.02 -2.78
N ASP A 134 -6.99 20.51 -2.58
CA ASP A 134 -7.54 21.66 -3.30
C ASP A 134 -6.75 22.97 -3.03
N SER A 135 -5.88 22.98 -2.03
CA SER A 135 -5.03 24.14 -1.74
C SER A 135 -3.76 24.20 -2.60
N LYS A 136 -3.49 23.16 -3.41
CA LYS A 136 -2.30 23.01 -4.25
C LYS A 136 -2.65 22.91 -5.74
N PRO A 137 -1.76 23.32 -6.65
CA PRO A 137 -1.90 23.04 -8.08
C PRO A 137 -1.98 21.53 -8.35
N LEU A 138 -2.66 21.13 -9.43
CA LEU A 138 -2.76 19.72 -9.80
C LEU A 138 -1.41 19.10 -10.16
N ASP A 139 -0.51 19.88 -10.76
CA ASP A 139 0.85 19.48 -11.12
C ASP A 139 1.86 19.59 -9.96
N ASP A 140 1.40 19.95 -8.75
CA ASP A 140 2.27 19.95 -7.55
C ASP A 140 2.87 18.57 -7.31
N LEU A 141 4.18 18.54 -7.17
CA LEU A 141 4.98 17.33 -6.98
C LEU A 141 5.71 17.38 -5.64
N GLU A 142 5.04 16.91 -4.59
CA GLU A 142 5.57 16.89 -3.22
C GLU A 142 6.69 15.86 -3.08
N THR A 143 7.79 16.27 -2.42
CA THR A 143 8.82 15.35 -1.94
C THR A 143 8.62 15.09 -0.45
N PRO A 144 8.04 13.95 -0.06
CA PRO A 144 7.83 13.65 1.34
C PRO A 144 9.15 13.32 2.04
N VAL A 145 9.24 13.65 3.35
CA VAL A 145 10.44 13.47 4.16
C VAL A 145 10.27 12.26 5.08
N PHE A 146 11.36 11.50 5.25
CA PHE A 146 11.42 10.42 6.24
C PHE A 146 11.52 11.00 7.66
N ASP A 147 10.42 10.98 8.39
CA ASP A 147 10.31 11.54 9.73
C ASP A 147 9.72 10.53 10.74
N SER A 148 9.30 11.00 11.90
CA SER A 148 8.68 10.18 12.95
C SER A 148 7.37 9.50 12.51
N LYS A 149 6.76 9.89 11.38
CA LYS A 149 5.53 9.33 10.82
C LYS A 149 5.77 8.45 9.59
N PHE A 150 7.00 8.03 9.33
CA PHE A 150 7.41 7.24 8.16
C PHE A 150 6.57 5.97 7.92
N MET A 151 5.99 5.42 8.98
CA MET A 151 5.12 4.24 8.87
C MET A 151 3.73 4.55 8.30
N LEU A 152 3.31 5.82 8.31
CA LEU A 152 2.00 6.22 7.80
C LEU A 152 2.02 6.31 6.27
N VAL A 153 1.38 5.36 5.61
CA VAL A 153 1.16 5.38 4.16
C VAL A 153 0.07 6.41 3.85
N ARG A 154 0.36 7.34 2.94
CA ARG A 154 -0.54 8.46 2.60
C ARG A 154 -1.26 8.29 1.25
N ARG A 155 -1.03 7.20 0.54
CA ARG A 155 -1.58 6.93 -0.79
C ARG A 155 -2.03 5.47 -0.91
N PRO A 156 -3.17 5.18 -1.55
CA PRO A 156 -3.62 3.81 -1.77
C PRO A 156 -2.76 3.08 -2.80
N GLY A 157 -2.72 1.75 -2.73
CA GLY A 157 -1.85 0.91 -3.54
C GLY A 157 -2.03 1.04 -5.05
N CYS A 158 -3.24 1.30 -5.51
CA CYS A 158 -3.56 1.50 -6.94
C CYS A 158 -3.01 2.80 -7.53
N SER A 159 -2.54 3.75 -6.69
CA SER A 159 -2.10 5.09 -7.14
C SER A 159 -0.63 5.16 -7.58
N TYR A 160 0.11 4.07 -7.48
CA TYR A 160 1.56 4.08 -7.74
C TYR A 160 1.93 3.83 -9.20
N ALA A 161 3.07 4.41 -9.61
CA ALA A 161 3.91 4.04 -10.74
C ALA A 161 5.33 3.85 -10.22
N VAL A 162 5.98 2.73 -10.55
CA VAL A 162 7.20 2.28 -9.90
C VAL A 162 8.20 1.78 -10.94
N LYS A 163 9.46 2.23 -10.88
CA LYS A 163 10.51 1.64 -11.71
C LYS A 163 10.74 0.18 -11.33
N SER A 164 10.82 -0.70 -12.32
CA SER A 164 11.03 -2.14 -12.10
C SER A 164 12.32 -2.43 -11.34
N SER A 165 13.37 -1.64 -11.57
CA SER A 165 14.65 -1.72 -10.83
C SER A 165 14.47 -1.54 -9.32
N PHE A 166 13.61 -0.60 -8.91
CA PHE A 166 13.29 -0.40 -7.50
C PHE A 166 12.56 -1.61 -6.89
N ILE A 167 11.61 -2.19 -7.63
CA ILE A 167 10.90 -3.39 -7.17
C ILE A 167 11.90 -4.54 -6.94
N ARG A 168 12.79 -4.80 -7.90
CA ARG A 168 13.85 -5.82 -7.78
C ARG A 168 14.74 -5.59 -6.56
N GLU A 169 15.11 -4.33 -6.29
CA GLU A 169 15.95 -3.96 -5.16
C GLU A 169 15.30 -4.28 -3.81
N ILE A 170 14.00 -4.02 -3.65
CA ILE A 170 13.31 -4.23 -2.38
C ILE A 170 12.72 -5.65 -2.23
N MET A 171 12.65 -6.43 -3.31
CA MET A 171 12.03 -7.77 -3.30
C MET A 171 12.67 -8.73 -2.28
N PRO A 172 14.00 -8.76 -2.05
CA PRO A 172 14.62 -9.61 -1.02
C PRO A 172 14.14 -9.34 0.41
N TYR A 173 13.64 -8.12 0.66
CA TYR A 173 13.14 -7.67 1.97
C TYR A 173 11.63 -7.86 2.14
N TRP A 174 10.92 -8.31 1.11
CA TRP A 174 9.46 -8.36 1.07
C TRP A 174 8.91 -9.66 1.64
N GLN A 175 8.26 -9.62 2.80
CA GLN A 175 7.54 -10.75 3.39
C GLN A 175 6.13 -10.86 2.81
N ASP A 176 5.58 -12.09 2.71
CA ASP A 176 4.29 -12.36 2.05
C ASP A 176 3.09 -11.66 2.71
N ASP A 177 3.19 -11.30 3.98
CA ASP A 177 2.13 -10.59 4.72
C ASP A 177 2.27 -9.06 4.70
N PHE A 178 3.31 -8.52 4.03
CA PHE A 178 3.47 -7.08 3.86
C PHE A 178 2.64 -6.57 2.69
N ALA A 179 1.89 -5.48 2.93
CA ALA A 179 1.11 -4.82 1.90
C ALA A 179 2.01 -4.08 0.91
N HIS A 180 1.68 -4.14 -0.38
CA HIS A 180 2.49 -3.54 -1.45
C HIS A 180 2.62 -2.02 -1.32
N ASP A 181 1.54 -1.32 -0.96
CA ASP A 181 1.57 0.11 -0.68
C ASP A 181 2.55 0.47 0.43
N GLY A 182 2.57 -0.36 1.49
CA GLY A 182 3.51 -0.21 2.61
C GLY A 182 4.96 -0.43 2.22
N MET A 183 5.24 -1.41 1.35
CA MET A 183 6.58 -1.68 0.83
C MET A 183 7.05 -0.52 -0.06
N LEU A 184 6.26 -0.18 -1.07
CA LEU A 184 6.60 0.88 -2.03
C LEU A 184 6.79 2.23 -1.33
N TRP A 185 5.88 2.60 -0.41
CA TRP A 185 5.95 3.84 0.34
C TRP A 185 7.21 3.95 1.19
N ARG A 186 7.43 2.99 2.10
CA ARG A 186 8.45 3.13 3.15
C ARG A 186 9.87 3.02 2.62
N PHE A 187 10.12 2.14 1.64
CA PHE A 187 11.43 2.02 1.03
C PHE A 187 11.77 3.23 0.15
N SER A 188 10.84 3.71 -0.67
CA SER A 188 11.08 4.91 -1.49
C SER A 188 11.18 6.18 -0.65
N LEU A 189 10.42 6.27 0.45
CA LEU A 189 10.56 7.34 1.42
C LEU A 189 11.93 7.32 2.11
N LEU A 190 12.39 6.13 2.51
CA LEU A 190 13.72 5.91 3.12
C LEU A 190 14.86 6.33 2.16
N LYS A 191 14.72 6.03 0.88
CA LYS A 191 15.67 6.39 -0.17
C LYS A 191 15.56 7.86 -0.63
N GLY A 192 14.48 8.56 -0.29
CA GLY A 192 14.19 9.92 -0.79
C GLY A 192 13.74 9.98 -2.25
N THR A 193 13.36 8.84 -2.84
CA THR A 193 13.02 8.68 -4.26
C THR A 193 11.50 8.68 -4.52
N LEU A 194 10.69 8.90 -3.48
CA LEU A 194 9.24 9.04 -3.56
C LEU A 194 8.83 10.46 -3.97
N ARG A 195 7.85 10.55 -4.87
CA ARG A 195 7.15 11.81 -5.18
C ARG A 195 5.63 11.60 -5.15
N LEU A 196 4.91 12.63 -4.73
CA LEU A 196 3.45 12.63 -4.67
C LEU A 196 2.92 13.71 -5.60
N LEU A 197 2.23 13.27 -6.64
CA LEU A 197 1.54 14.14 -7.59
C LEU A 197 0.14 14.47 -7.06
N ASN A 198 -0.25 15.74 -7.09
CA ASN A 198 -1.57 16.18 -6.62
C ASN A 198 -2.68 15.95 -7.68
N GLN A 199 -2.34 15.57 -8.91
CA GLN A 199 -3.32 15.28 -9.96
C GLN A 199 -4.08 13.98 -9.67
N PRO A 200 -5.43 13.98 -9.66
CA PRO A 200 -6.23 12.77 -9.52
C PRO A 200 -6.25 12.02 -10.84
N LEU A 201 -5.58 10.87 -10.87
CA LEU A 201 -5.52 10.01 -12.06
C LEU A 201 -6.24 8.67 -11.84
N ILE A 202 -7.00 8.59 -10.76
CA ILE A 202 -7.83 7.43 -10.41
C ILE A 202 -9.13 7.92 -9.79
N ARG A 203 -10.24 7.39 -10.28
CA ARG A 203 -11.53 7.41 -9.59
C ARG A 203 -11.57 6.21 -8.67
N PHE A 204 -11.43 6.49 -7.36
CA PHE A 204 -11.28 5.50 -6.30
C PHE A 204 -12.65 5.08 -5.75
N ARG A 205 -13.05 3.86 -6.03
CA ARG A 205 -14.38 3.35 -5.67
C ARG A 205 -14.47 2.99 -4.19
N ARG A 206 -15.55 3.45 -3.57
CA ARG A 206 -15.90 3.11 -2.18
C ARG A 206 -17.22 2.36 -2.13
N HIS A 207 -17.14 1.12 -1.67
CA HIS A 207 -18.27 0.20 -1.48
C HIS A 207 -18.07 -0.61 -0.18
N ASP A 208 -19.11 -1.33 0.26
CA ASP A 208 -19.11 -2.01 1.56
C ASP A 208 -18.11 -3.19 1.66
N SER A 209 -17.67 -3.74 0.53
CA SER A 209 -16.73 -4.88 0.45
C SER A 209 -15.27 -4.48 0.17
N ASN A 210 -14.90 -3.20 0.28
CA ASN A 210 -13.48 -2.81 0.15
C ASN A 210 -12.64 -3.51 1.23
N ALA A 211 -11.43 -3.97 0.85
CA ALA A 211 -10.52 -4.71 1.75
C ALA A 211 -10.08 -3.93 3.01
N THR A 212 -10.35 -2.63 3.08
CA THR A 212 -10.06 -1.74 4.21
C THR A 212 -11.26 -1.64 5.16
N GLU A 213 -11.73 -2.74 5.73
CA GLU A 213 -12.75 -2.71 6.78
C GLU A 213 -12.24 -2.17 8.11
N MET A 214 -13.15 -1.56 8.89
CA MET A 214 -12.89 -1.19 10.29
C MET A 214 -12.65 -2.47 11.11
N ARG A 215 -11.36 -2.72 11.43
CA ARG A 215 -10.96 -3.88 12.24
C ARG A 215 -11.57 -3.81 13.62
N HIS A 216 -12.17 -4.89 14.08
CA HIS A 216 -12.47 -5.08 15.50
C HIS A 216 -11.16 -4.97 16.30
N ILE A 217 -11.14 -4.06 17.28
CA ILE A 217 -9.94 -3.79 18.09
C ILE A 217 -9.98 -4.76 19.29
N ASP A 218 -9.64 -6.02 19.05
CA ASP A 218 -9.37 -6.97 20.13
C ASP A 218 -7.85 -7.05 20.42
N LYS A 219 -7.50 -7.63 21.56
CA LYS A 219 -6.11 -7.77 22.01
C LYS A 219 -5.27 -8.57 21.02
N LYS A 220 -5.79 -9.67 20.46
CA LYS A 220 -5.06 -10.56 19.53
C LYS A 220 -4.71 -9.83 18.24
N SER A 221 -5.68 -9.11 17.69
CA SER A 221 -5.47 -8.30 16.48
C SER A 221 -4.44 -7.18 16.70
N ARG A 222 -4.49 -6.52 17.87
CA ARG A 222 -3.51 -5.46 18.22
C ARG A 222 -2.09 -6.01 18.37
N VAL A 223 -1.93 -7.16 19.04
CA VAL A 223 -0.63 -7.83 19.18
C VAL A 223 -0.07 -8.23 17.80
N ALA A 224 -0.92 -8.77 16.92
CA ALA A 224 -0.52 -9.14 15.57
C ALA A 224 -0.09 -7.91 14.73
N GLU A 225 -0.83 -6.81 14.80
CA GLU A 225 -0.52 -5.55 14.12
C GLU A 225 0.82 -4.97 14.59
N ILE A 226 1.04 -4.87 15.91
CA ILE A 226 2.32 -4.40 16.47
C ILE A 226 3.45 -5.34 16.06
N GLY A 227 3.24 -6.65 16.09
CA GLY A 227 4.21 -7.65 15.64
C GLY A 227 4.61 -7.47 14.17
N MET A 228 3.65 -7.20 13.29
CA MET A 228 3.90 -6.90 11.88
C MET A 228 4.72 -5.61 11.73
N CYS A 229 4.36 -4.54 12.43
CA CYS A 229 5.12 -3.28 12.41
C CYS A 229 6.55 -3.44 12.92
N LEU A 230 6.78 -4.27 13.95
CA LEU A 230 8.12 -4.59 14.45
C LEU A 230 8.94 -5.35 13.42
N ARG A 231 8.37 -6.35 12.75
CA ARG A 231 9.05 -7.05 11.66
C ARG A 231 9.42 -6.10 10.54
N PHE A 232 8.49 -5.21 10.16
CA PHE A 232 8.76 -4.21 9.12
C PHE A 232 9.91 -3.27 9.50
N SER A 233 9.94 -2.79 10.75
CA SER A 233 11.03 -1.95 11.26
C SER A 233 12.38 -2.67 11.19
N LYS A 234 12.44 -3.96 11.52
CA LYS A 234 13.66 -4.77 11.40
C LYS A 234 14.14 -4.89 9.95
N VAL A 235 13.22 -5.11 9.04
CA VAL A 235 13.52 -5.20 7.59
C VAL A 235 14.07 -3.86 7.06
N LEU A 236 13.51 -2.72 7.48
CA LEU A 236 14.07 -1.41 7.13
C LEU A 236 15.48 -1.19 7.72
N GLN A 237 15.73 -1.64 8.96
CA GLN A 237 17.07 -1.57 9.56
C GLN A 237 18.08 -2.45 8.82
N GLU A 238 17.67 -3.65 8.41
CA GLU A 238 18.48 -4.56 7.60
C GLU A 238 18.85 -3.91 6.26
N TYR A 239 17.87 -3.28 5.59
CA TYR A 239 18.13 -2.54 4.37
C TYR A 239 19.14 -1.42 4.59
N CYS A 240 18.98 -0.58 5.63
CA CYS A 240 19.92 0.50 5.96
C CYS A 240 21.35 -0.01 6.21
N SER A 241 21.49 -1.20 6.76
CA SER A 241 22.80 -1.79 7.07
C SER A 241 23.47 -2.45 5.88
N SER A 242 22.68 -2.92 4.90
CA SER A 242 23.16 -3.72 3.77
C SER A 242 23.34 -2.91 2.49
N ASN A 243 22.81 -1.69 2.43
CA ASN A 243 22.84 -0.87 1.22
C ASN A 243 23.58 0.44 1.43
N PRO A 244 24.26 0.97 0.38
CA PRO A 244 24.96 2.23 0.46
C PRO A 244 24.00 3.40 0.65
N GLY A 245 24.35 4.35 1.51
CA GLY A 245 23.57 5.56 1.78
C GLY A 245 23.81 6.11 3.18
N ASP A 246 23.44 7.35 3.42
CA ASP A 246 23.46 7.94 4.78
C ASP A 246 22.10 7.79 5.45
N TYR A 247 21.91 6.67 6.13
CA TYR A 247 20.69 6.33 6.84
C TYR A 247 20.73 6.64 8.34
N ARG A 248 21.69 7.42 8.84
CA ARG A 248 21.85 7.68 10.29
C ARG A 248 20.59 8.23 10.93
N ILE A 249 19.97 9.25 10.31
CA ILE A 249 18.73 9.86 10.82
C ILE A 249 17.58 8.87 10.72
N SER A 250 17.44 8.21 9.59
CA SER A 250 16.37 7.23 9.35
C SER A 250 16.48 6.03 10.28
N SER A 251 17.67 5.50 10.50
CA SER A 251 17.93 4.41 11.46
C SER A 251 17.53 4.79 12.88
N ALA A 252 17.82 6.00 13.32
CA ALA A 252 17.40 6.50 14.64
C ALA A 252 15.87 6.60 14.75
N HIS A 253 15.19 7.04 13.69
CA HIS A 253 13.72 7.05 13.65
C HIS A 253 13.14 5.63 13.75
N ILE A 254 13.69 4.68 13.00
CA ILE A 254 13.25 3.28 13.01
C ILE A 254 13.46 2.65 14.39
N GLU A 255 14.61 2.88 15.03
CA GLU A 255 14.93 2.39 16.37
C GLU A 255 13.97 2.94 17.44
N HIS A 256 13.74 4.24 17.43
CA HIS A 256 12.81 4.89 18.37
C HIS A 256 11.37 4.38 18.19
N TYR A 257 10.92 4.20 16.95
CA TYR A 257 9.61 3.61 16.66
C TYR A 257 9.53 2.16 17.17
N GLY A 258 10.55 1.33 16.92
CA GLY A 258 10.65 -0.03 17.44
C GLY A 258 10.60 -0.08 18.96
N SER A 259 11.23 0.89 19.65
CA SER A 259 11.20 1.00 21.12
C SER A 259 9.77 1.26 21.63
N VAL A 260 9.01 2.15 20.98
CA VAL A 260 7.60 2.39 21.32
C VAL A 260 6.76 1.15 21.11
N LEU A 261 6.93 0.46 19.98
CA LEU A 261 6.18 -0.75 19.68
C LEU A 261 6.46 -1.88 20.69
N ASN A 262 7.71 -2.05 21.08
CA ASN A 262 8.08 -3.05 22.12
C ASN A 262 7.43 -2.70 23.47
N ALA A 263 7.46 -1.43 23.88
CA ALA A 263 6.80 -0.99 25.12
C ALA A 263 5.27 -1.24 25.07
N ARG A 264 4.62 -0.98 23.94
CA ARG A 264 3.19 -1.27 23.73
C ARG A 264 2.90 -2.78 23.73
N LEU A 265 3.76 -3.57 23.12
CA LEU A 265 3.63 -5.02 23.12
C LEU A 265 3.74 -5.59 24.55
N HIS A 266 4.71 -5.12 25.35
CA HIS A 266 4.84 -5.47 26.75
C HIS A 266 3.59 -5.11 27.55
N LEU A 267 3.04 -3.90 27.34
CA LEU A 267 1.79 -3.47 27.96
C LEU A 267 0.63 -4.46 27.68
N LEU A 268 0.50 -4.91 26.43
CA LEU A 268 -0.57 -5.79 26.00
C LEU A 268 -0.40 -7.24 26.52
N VAL A 269 0.83 -7.74 26.61
CA VAL A 269 1.13 -9.17 26.86
C VAL A 269 1.66 -9.42 28.28
N GLY A 270 2.55 -8.55 28.74
CA GLY A 270 3.34 -8.76 29.97
C GLY A 270 2.87 -7.93 31.18
N GLY A 271 1.87 -7.05 30.98
CA GLY A 271 1.43 -6.10 32.00
C GLY A 271 2.23 -4.78 32.03
N LEU A 272 1.72 -3.84 32.79
CA LEU A 272 2.25 -2.48 32.84
C LEU A 272 3.55 -2.41 33.64
N LYS A 273 4.64 -1.96 32.97
CA LYS A 273 5.89 -1.56 33.61
C LYS A 273 6.05 -0.03 33.52
N ILE A 274 6.55 0.60 34.58
CA ILE A 274 6.78 2.06 34.61
C ILE A 274 7.79 2.47 33.52
N SER A 275 8.81 1.63 33.26
CA SER A 275 9.78 1.84 32.18
C SER A 275 9.14 1.93 30.79
N ASP A 276 8.10 1.11 30.52
CA ASP A 276 7.41 1.09 29.24
C ASP A 276 6.59 2.37 29.05
N LEU A 277 5.93 2.84 30.10
CA LEU A 277 5.26 4.15 30.08
C LEU A 277 6.23 5.30 29.82
N GLY A 278 7.40 5.28 30.47
CA GLY A 278 8.46 6.26 30.23
C GLY A 278 8.93 6.27 28.78
N THR A 279 9.11 5.10 28.17
CA THR A 279 9.49 4.95 26.76
C THR A 279 8.41 5.49 25.82
N ILE A 280 7.14 5.14 26.05
CA ILE A 280 6.01 5.62 25.24
C ILE A 280 5.90 7.16 25.32
N LEU A 281 6.02 7.75 26.50
CA LEU A 281 5.97 9.21 26.69
C LEU A 281 7.15 9.90 26.00
N LYS A 282 8.37 9.39 26.19
CA LYS A 282 9.60 9.94 25.59
C LYS A 282 9.53 10.00 24.07
N TYR A 283 9.01 8.93 23.46
CA TYR A 283 8.96 8.79 22.00
C TYR A 283 7.54 8.94 21.42
N ARG A 284 6.65 9.67 22.12
CA ARG A 284 5.24 9.87 21.72
C ARG A 284 5.06 10.37 20.28
N LYS A 285 6.01 11.14 19.74
CA LYS A 285 5.94 11.64 18.35
C LYS A 285 5.90 10.51 17.30
N TYR A 286 6.36 9.31 17.64
CA TYR A 286 6.33 8.12 16.75
C TYR A 286 4.99 7.40 16.75
N GLU A 287 4.09 7.71 17.68
CA GLU A 287 2.73 7.19 17.63
C GLU A 287 1.97 7.76 16.43
N LEU A 288 1.38 6.88 15.63
CA LEU A 288 0.63 7.29 14.43
C LEU A 288 -0.62 8.10 14.78
N SER A 289 -1.26 7.77 15.91
CA SER A 289 -2.38 8.55 16.45
C SER A 289 -2.52 8.32 17.96
N ASN A 290 -3.09 9.31 18.68
CA ASN A 290 -3.47 9.15 20.09
C ASN A 290 -4.51 8.02 20.29
N ARG A 291 -5.28 7.68 19.23
CA ARG A 291 -6.24 6.56 19.23
C ARG A 291 -5.55 5.20 19.32
N SER A 292 -4.30 5.07 18.88
CA SER A 292 -3.53 3.82 18.95
C SER A 292 -3.35 3.36 20.40
N LEU A 293 -2.87 4.25 21.29
CA LEU A 293 -2.70 3.94 22.71
C LEU A 293 -4.04 3.70 23.42
N LEU A 294 -5.05 4.53 23.13
CA LEU A 294 -6.40 4.31 23.65
C LEU A 294 -6.97 2.95 23.23
N GLY A 295 -6.67 2.51 22.01
CA GLY A 295 -7.02 1.18 21.50
C GLY A 295 -6.36 0.06 22.30
N ASP A 296 -5.08 0.21 22.67
CA ASP A 296 -4.35 -0.76 23.49
C ASP A 296 -4.96 -0.87 24.89
N PHE A 297 -5.29 0.26 25.53
CA PHE A 297 -5.97 0.26 26.84
C PHE A 297 -7.37 -0.37 26.77
N LYS A 298 -8.16 -0.07 25.73
CA LYS A 298 -9.47 -0.72 25.53
C LYS A 298 -9.33 -2.24 25.35
N ALA A 299 -8.34 -2.69 24.58
CA ALA A 299 -8.08 -4.10 24.35
C ALA A 299 -7.66 -4.85 25.64
N LEU A 300 -6.98 -4.17 26.58
CA LEU A 300 -6.66 -4.71 27.90
C LEU A 300 -7.92 -4.87 28.77
N ILE A 301 -8.80 -3.87 28.79
CA ILE A 301 -10.02 -3.89 29.62
C ILE A 301 -10.97 -4.96 29.11
N SER A 302 -11.22 -5.04 27.81
CA SER A 302 -12.12 -6.03 27.21
C SER A 302 -11.67 -7.49 27.43
N SER A 303 -10.37 -7.73 27.70
CA SER A 303 -9.86 -9.06 28.04
C SER A 303 -10.03 -9.45 29.53
N CYS A 304 -10.41 -8.50 30.40
CA CYS A 304 -10.70 -8.77 31.80
C CYS A 304 -12.15 -9.21 32.03
N ASP A 305 -13.07 -8.85 31.13
CA ASP A 305 -14.49 -9.19 31.23
C ASP A 305 -14.84 -10.59 30.70
N SER A 306 -13.85 -11.33 30.17
CA SER A 306 -14.02 -12.67 29.58
C SER A 306 -13.38 -13.81 30.42
N LYS A 307 -13.22 -13.59 31.74
CA LYS A 307 -12.81 -14.65 32.69
C LYS A 307 -13.93 -14.99 33.68
#